data_384a3c7a2f32bc94bd06fa6a17f1432c
#
_entry.id   384a3c7a2f32bc94bd06fa6a17f1432c
#
_cell.length_a   1.000
_cell.length_b   1.000
_cell.length_c   1.000
_cell.angle_alpha   90.00
_cell.angle_beta   90.00
_cell.angle_gamma   90.00
#
_symmetry.space_group_name_H-M   'P 1'
#
loop_
_entity.id
_entity.type
_entity.pdbx_description
1 polymer ?
#
loop_
_entity_poly.entity_id
_entity_poly.type
_entity_poly.pdbx_seq_one_letter_code
_entity_poly.pdbx_strand_id
1 'polypeptide(L)'
;MKLTPRLALLMTLPPLLWAGNAVVGRWIAGGLAAGQPGAGQVPPLTLNLLRWALTALILLPLGWRALRPLSRITKRWPYLLALGVLGVGAFNSLQYLALVTSSPLNVTLVAASMPVWMLAVGALFYGEHASRRQLAGAALGLVGVGLVIGRGSWQTLAQVRFVPGDLYILLAVIGWAFYSWLLARPPAHMRGAQRPRVDEGWDWAGLLLVQTLFGLLAASLFTAGEQALGAAPIRWSWGVVAALAYVSLGASVVAYRCWGLGVAEGGPAMASFFNNLTPLFAALLSAAVLGEMPRPYHGVAFAFIVGGIAVSSLRRPPAIQKVPG
;
A
#
# COMPACT_ATOMS: atom_id res chain seq x y z
N MET A 1 21.43 5.89 5.37
CA MET A 1 21.53 5.27 4.04
C MET A 1 21.38 6.39 3.01
N LYS A 2 22.11 6.40 1.90
CA LYS A 2 21.91 7.44 0.87
C LYS A 2 20.76 6.99 -0.04
N LEU A 3 19.85 7.91 -0.36
CA LEU A 3 18.83 7.68 -1.39
C LEU A 3 19.52 7.61 -2.75
N THR A 4 19.68 6.40 -3.29
CA THR A 4 20.22 6.19 -4.63
C THR A 4 19.13 6.32 -5.69
N PRO A 5 19.45 6.66 -6.95
CA PRO A 5 18.45 6.72 -8.02
C PRO A 5 17.66 5.41 -8.19
N ARG A 6 18.34 4.25 -8.05
CA ARG A 6 17.68 2.92 -8.07
C ARG A 6 16.67 2.79 -6.93
N LEU A 7 17.03 3.15 -5.70
CA LEU A 7 16.15 3.06 -4.55
C LEU A 7 14.97 4.03 -4.69
N ALA A 8 15.21 5.25 -5.17
CA ALA A 8 14.15 6.22 -5.45
C ALA A 8 13.14 5.66 -6.47
N LEU A 9 13.62 5.05 -7.56
CA LEU A 9 12.77 4.41 -8.57
C LEU A 9 11.94 3.28 -7.95
N LEU A 10 12.60 2.37 -7.21
CA LEU A 10 11.91 1.25 -6.54
C LEU A 10 10.82 1.71 -5.58
N MET A 11 11.03 2.83 -4.88
CA MET A 11 10.04 3.39 -3.95
C MET A 11 8.96 4.24 -4.64
N THR A 12 9.20 4.73 -5.85
CA THR A 12 8.24 5.52 -6.63
C THR A 12 7.26 4.64 -7.41
N LEU A 13 7.68 3.46 -7.85
CA LEU A 13 6.84 2.55 -8.63
C LEU A 13 5.57 2.07 -7.90
N PRO A 14 5.62 1.65 -6.61
CA PRO A 14 4.41 1.24 -5.90
C PRO A 14 3.33 2.33 -5.86
N PRO A 15 3.59 3.59 -5.41
CA PRO A 15 2.57 4.63 -5.39
C PRO A 15 2.02 4.97 -6.78
N LEU A 16 2.83 4.89 -7.84
CA LEU A 16 2.35 5.07 -9.22
C LEU A 16 1.36 3.96 -9.62
N LEU A 17 1.72 2.71 -9.37
CA LEU A 17 0.87 1.56 -9.70
C LEU A 17 -0.39 1.51 -8.83
N TRP A 18 -0.30 1.93 -7.56
CA TRP A 18 -1.47 2.03 -6.68
C TRP A 18 -2.37 3.22 -7.02
N ALA A 19 -1.82 4.31 -7.53
CA ALA A 19 -2.60 5.41 -8.10
C ALA A 19 -3.45 4.91 -9.28
N GLY A 20 -2.86 4.16 -10.21
CA GLY A 20 -3.60 3.52 -11.30
C GLY A 20 -4.63 2.50 -10.79
N ASN A 21 -4.32 1.73 -9.74
CA ASN A 21 -5.30 0.84 -9.09
C ASN A 21 -6.51 1.60 -8.55
N ALA A 22 -6.32 2.80 -7.98
CA ALA A 22 -7.43 3.62 -7.52
C ALA A 22 -8.32 4.11 -8.68
N VAL A 23 -7.72 4.48 -9.82
CA VAL A 23 -8.47 4.86 -11.04
C VAL A 23 -9.26 3.67 -11.59
N VAL A 24 -8.61 2.52 -11.73
CA VAL A 24 -9.24 1.27 -12.20
C VAL A 24 -10.33 0.80 -11.24
N GLY A 25 -10.07 0.82 -9.94
CA GLY A 25 -11.05 0.45 -8.92
C GLY A 25 -12.30 1.33 -8.98
N ARG A 26 -12.12 2.65 -9.17
CA ARG A 26 -13.23 3.59 -9.37
C ARG A 26 -14.03 3.26 -10.63
N TRP A 27 -13.35 2.92 -11.71
CA TRP A 27 -14.00 2.58 -12.97
C TRP A 27 -14.81 1.27 -12.87
N ILE A 28 -14.26 0.21 -12.24
CA ILE A 28 -14.92 -1.10 -12.11
C ILE A 28 -16.04 -1.08 -11.06
N ALA A 29 -15.78 -0.52 -9.88
CA ALA A 29 -16.74 -0.47 -8.78
C ALA A 29 -17.90 0.48 -9.06
N GLY A 30 -17.85 1.16 -10.22
CA GLY A 30 -18.90 2.03 -10.65
C GLY A 30 -18.93 3.32 -10.00
N GLY A 31 -17.80 3.97 -9.85
CA GLY A 31 -17.67 5.33 -9.34
C GLY A 31 -18.90 5.85 -8.61
N LEU A 32 -18.79 6.50 -7.55
CA LEU A 32 -19.88 7.11 -6.77
C LEU A 32 -20.87 8.02 -7.57
N ALA A 33 -20.80 8.00 -8.89
CA ALA A 33 -21.71 8.69 -9.81
C ALA A 33 -22.62 7.66 -10.49
N ALA A 34 -23.86 7.56 -10.01
CA ALA A 34 -24.93 6.84 -10.69
C ALA A 34 -25.01 7.30 -12.15
N GLY A 35 -24.93 6.34 -13.10
CA GLY A 35 -25.15 6.60 -14.52
C GLY A 35 -23.95 6.54 -15.45
N GLN A 36 -22.73 6.28 -14.96
CA GLN A 36 -21.59 6.08 -15.86
C GLN A 36 -21.46 4.63 -16.36
N PRO A 37 -21.12 4.39 -17.64
CA PRO A 37 -20.83 3.06 -18.17
C PRO A 37 -19.67 2.43 -17.40
N GLY A 38 -19.92 1.28 -16.75
CA GLY A 38 -18.94 0.58 -15.91
C GLY A 38 -19.32 0.52 -14.43
N ALA A 39 -20.36 1.27 -14.02
CA ALA A 39 -20.84 1.29 -12.64
C ALA A 39 -21.29 -0.10 -12.17
N GLY A 40 -20.68 -0.62 -11.11
CA GLY A 40 -21.13 -1.85 -10.46
C GLY A 40 -20.85 -3.14 -11.23
N GLN A 41 -19.73 -3.20 -11.97
CA GLN A 41 -19.40 -4.44 -12.72
C GLN A 41 -18.87 -5.56 -11.80
N VAL A 42 -18.15 -5.22 -10.74
CA VAL A 42 -17.61 -6.18 -9.77
C VAL A 42 -17.78 -5.64 -8.37
N PRO A 43 -18.37 -6.41 -7.42
CA PRO A 43 -18.40 -6.01 -6.02
C PRO A 43 -16.99 -5.82 -5.46
N PRO A 44 -16.74 -4.80 -4.62
CA PRO A 44 -15.40 -4.39 -4.25
C PRO A 44 -14.59 -5.45 -3.48
N LEU A 45 -15.20 -6.21 -2.57
CA LEU A 45 -14.49 -7.26 -1.84
C LEU A 45 -14.25 -8.49 -2.74
N THR A 46 -15.20 -8.79 -3.62
CA THR A 46 -15.03 -9.80 -4.68
C THR A 46 -13.90 -9.42 -5.63
N LEU A 47 -13.77 -8.13 -6.01
CA LEU A 47 -12.64 -7.64 -6.82
C LEU A 47 -11.31 -7.89 -6.11
N ASN A 48 -11.24 -7.64 -4.80
CA ASN A 48 -10.03 -7.92 -4.03
C ASN A 48 -9.68 -9.42 -4.02
N LEU A 49 -10.66 -10.30 -3.83
CA LEU A 49 -10.47 -11.74 -3.88
C LEU A 49 -9.94 -12.20 -5.25
N LEU A 50 -10.60 -11.78 -6.34
CA LEU A 50 -10.19 -12.13 -7.71
C LEU A 50 -8.79 -11.61 -8.05
N ARG A 51 -8.48 -10.38 -7.66
CA ARG A 51 -7.14 -9.79 -7.80
C ARG A 51 -6.08 -10.69 -7.17
N TRP A 52 -6.26 -11.08 -5.92
CA TRP A 52 -5.26 -11.87 -5.21
C TRP A 52 -5.24 -13.35 -5.63
N ALA A 53 -6.38 -13.92 -6.04
CA ALA A 53 -6.44 -15.25 -6.65
C ALA A 53 -5.63 -15.28 -7.96
N LEU A 54 -5.83 -14.30 -8.83
CA LEU A 54 -5.06 -14.17 -10.07
C LEU A 54 -3.57 -13.89 -9.79
N THR A 55 -3.26 -13.07 -8.78
CA THR A 55 -1.88 -12.85 -8.32
C THR A 55 -1.22 -14.17 -7.86
N ALA A 56 -1.94 -15.01 -7.11
CA ALA A 56 -1.44 -16.33 -6.71
C ALA A 56 -1.17 -17.22 -7.91
N LEU A 57 -2.07 -17.23 -8.91
CA LEU A 57 -1.86 -17.99 -10.16
C LEU A 57 -0.63 -17.52 -10.94
N ILE A 58 -0.42 -16.19 -11.03
CA ILE A 58 0.77 -15.61 -11.68
C ILE A 58 2.05 -15.97 -10.93
N LEU A 59 2.02 -15.98 -9.60
CA LEU A 59 3.18 -16.31 -8.77
C LEU A 59 3.46 -17.81 -8.66
N LEU A 60 2.46 -18.65 -8.91
CA LEU A 60 2.58 -20.09 -8.75
C LEU A 60 3.76 -20.71 -9.54
N PRO A 61 3.95 -20.43 -10.85
CA PRO A 61 5.08 -20.97 -11.59
C PRO A 61 6.44 -20.47 -11.08
N LEU A 62 6.48 -19.28 -10.46
CA LEU A 62 7.71 -18.68 -9.94
C LEU A 62 8.04 -19.16 -8.52
N GLY A 63 7.03 -19.34 -7.67
CA GLY A 63 7.18 -19.56 -6.22
C GLY A 63 6.74 -20.93 -5.72
N TRP A 64 6.29 -21.86 -6.59
CA TRP A 64 5.72 -23.15 -6.16
C TRP A 64 6.65 -23.99 -5.27
N ARG A 65 7.97 -23.87 -5.44
CA ARG A 65 8.96 -24.57 -4.60
C ARG A 65 8.85 -24.20 -3.12
N ALA A 66 8.43 -22.97 -2.80
CA ALA A 66 8.21 -22.53 -1.42
C ALA A 66 7.07 -23.30 -0.73
N LEU A 67 6.17 -23.92 -1.49
CA LEU A 67 5.08 -24.73 -0.96
C LEU A 67 5.53 -26.11 -0.49
N ARG A 68 6.77 -26.50 -0.75
CA ARG A 68 7.32 -27.82 -0.39
C ARG A 68 8.63 -27.69 0.39
N PRO A 69 8.82 -28.48 1.46
CA PRO A 69 7.79 -29.25 2.15
C PRO A 69 6.87 -28.36 3.00
N LEU A 70 5.62 -28.75 3.20
CA LEU A 70 4.62 -28.03 3.98
C LEU A 70 5.08 -27.72 5.41
N SER A 71 5.95 -28.57 5.99
CA SER A 71 6.51 -28.36 7.34
C SER A 71 7.25 -27.02 7.49
N ARG A 72 7.77 -26.44 6.40
CA ARG A 72 8.39 -25.11 6.43
C ARG A 72 7.36 -24.00 6.60
N ILE A 73 6.20 -24.16 6.00
CA ILE A 73 5.07 -23.23 6.12
C ILE A 73 4.46 -23.35 7.51
N THR A 74 4.16 -24.58 7.95
CA THR A 74 3.50 -24.82 9.24
C THR A 74 4.35 -24.35 10.43
N LYS A 75 5.68 -24.44 10.37
CA LYS A 75 6.57 -23.88 11.39
C LYS A 75 6.58 -22.35 11.45
N ARG A 76 6.10 -21.68 10.40
CA ARG A 76 6.17 -20.21 10.22
C ARG A 76 4.80 -19.57 10.02
N TRP A 77 3.74 -20.37 10.18
CA TRP A 77 2.38 -19.94 9.86
C TRP A 77 1.94 -18.65 10.55
N PRO A 78 2.30 -18.34 11.82
CA PRO A 78 1.81 -17.09 12.43
C PRO A 78 2.36 -15.85 11.73
N TYR A 79 3.65 -15.87 11.36
CA TYR A 79 4.28 -14.79 10.62
C TYR A 79 3.71 -14.65 9.21
N LEU A 80 3.53 -15.77 8.50
CA LEU A 80 3.00 -15.81 7.14
C LEU A 80 1.53 -15.38 7.10
N LEU A 81 0.75 -15.80 8.11
CA LEU A 81 -0.62 -15.36 8.31
C LEU A 81 -0.69 -13.85 8.58
N ALA A 82 0.16 -13.34 9.46
CA ALA A 82 0.22 -11.91 9.74
C ALA A 82 0.53 -11.09 8.46
N LEU A 83 1.52 -11.52 7.66
CA LEU A 83 1.82 -10.90 6.38
C LEU A 83 0.64 -10.99 5.40
N GLY A 84 0.01 -12.16 5.30
CA GLY A 84 -1.12 -12.39 4.41
C GLY A 84 -2.35 -11.56 4.80
N VAL A 85 -2.70 -11.57 6.08
CA VAL A 85 -3.86 -10.80 6.58
C VAL A 85 -3.59 -9.30 6.43
N LEU A 86 -2.48 -8.79 6.94
CA LEU A 86 -2.22 -7.34 6.99
C LEU A 86 -1.93 -6.75 5.61
N GLY A 87 -1.12 -7.45 4.78
CA GLY A 87 -0.68 -6.92 3.49
C GLY A 87 -1.63 -7.26 2.33
N VAL A 88 -2.30 -8.40 2.37
CA VAL A 88 -3.10 -8.93 1.24
C VAL A 88 -4.59 -8.87 1.53
N GLY A 89 -5.03 -9.51 2.61
CA GLY A 89 -6.45 -9.66 2.89
C GLY A 89 -7.12 -8.40 3.40
N ALA A 90 -6.54 -7.77 4.44
CA ALA A 90 -7.20 -6.68 5.16
C ALA A 90 -7.06 -5.31 4.47
N PHE A 91 -5.84 -4.94 4.02
CA PHE A 91 -5.61 -3.56 3.56
C PHE A 91 -6.62 -3.11 2.50
N ASN A 92 -6.70 -3.82 1.38
CA ASN A 92 -7.61 -3.43 0.30
C ASN A 92 -9.08 -3.66 0.68
N SER A 93 -9.42 -4.73 1.42
CA SER A 93 -10.79 -4.96 1.88
C SER A 93 -11.28 -3.83 2.78
N LEU A 94 -10.48 -3.43 3.77
CA LEU A 94 -10.82 -2.32 4.65
C LEU A 94 -10.88 -0.97 3.90
N GLN A 95 -10.00 -0.75 2.91
CA GLN A 95 -10.07 0.44 2.06
C GLN A 95 -11.37 0.48 1.24
N TYR A 96 -11.80 -0.64 0.70
CA TYR A 96 -13.06 -0.71 -0.04
C TYR A 96 -14.28 -0.52 0.88
N LEU A 97 -14.27 -1.14 2.07
CA LEU A 97 -15.30 -0.90 3.08
C LEU A 97 -15.35 0.56 3.54
N ALA A 98 -14.19 1.20 3.65
CA ALA A 98 -14.13 2.63 3.95
C ALA A 98 -14.89 3.45 2.92
N LEU A 99 -14.73 3.16 1.62
CA LEU A 99 -15.38 3.88 0.53
C LEU A 99 -16.91 3.69 0.48
N VAL A 100 -17.47 2.70 1.17
CA VAL A 100 -18.94 2.53 1.27
C VAL A 100 -19.58 3.64 2.09
N THR A 101 -18.92 4.08 3.16
CA THR A 101 -19.49 5.05 4.10
C THR A 101 -18.68 6.35 4.23
N SER A 102 -17.46 6.38 3.69
CA SER A 102 -16.57 7.53 3.69
C SER A 102 -16.35 8.09 2.30
N SER A 103 -16.01 9.36 2.22
CA SER A 103 -15.67 10.01 0.95
C SER A 103 -14.26 9.61 0.48
N PRO A 104 -14.01 9.58 -0.84
CA PRO A 104 -12.65 9.38 -1.36
C PRO A 104 -11.65 10.41 -0.81
N LEU A 105 -12.11 11.62 -0.51
CA LEU A 105 -11.31 12.67 0.11
C LEU A 105 -10.84 12.26 1.50
N ASN A 106 -11.74 11.81 2.38
CA ASN A 106 -11.42 11.34 3.72
C ASN A 106 -10.46 10.13 3.66
N VAL A 107 -10.81 9.12 2.85
CA VAL A 107 -10.00 7.90 2.69
C VAL A 107 -8.57 8.25 2.28
N THR A 108 -8.40 9.17 1.31
CA THR A 108 -7.06 9.58 0.86
C THR A 108 -6.32 10.40 1.91
N LEU A 109 -7.02 11.26 2.65
CA LEU A 109 -6.43 12.08 3.71
C LEU A 109 -5.93 11.19 4.86
N VAL A 110 -6.75 10.23 5.30
CA VAL A 110 -6.33 9.27 6.34
C VAL A 110 -5.19 8.39 5.83
N ALA A 111 -5.23 7.92 4.58
CA ALA A 111 -4.14 7.13 3.98
C ALA A 111 -2.82 7.91 3.91
N ALA A 112 -2.85 9.23 3.73
CA ALA A 112 -1.67 10.09 3.75
C ALA A 112 -0.98 10.17 5.12
N SER A 113 -1.66 9.78 6.20
CA SER A 113 -1.06 9.67 7.53
C SER A 113 -0.14 8.45 7.70
N MET A 114 0.01 7.61 6.67
CA MET A 114 0.84 6.39 6.70
C MET A 114 2.26 6.61 7.25
N PRO A 115 3.01 7.68 6.89
CA PRO A 115 4.32 7.92 7.49
C PRO A 115 4.28 8.10 9.01
N VAL A 116 3.23 8.72 9.54
CA VAL A 116 3.06 8.91 10.99
C VAL A 116 2.90 7.57 11.69
N TRP A 117 2.02 6.70 11.18
CA TRP A 117 1.81 5.36 11.72
C TRP A 117 3.02 4.46 11.55
N MET A 118 3.74 4.61 10.41
CA MET A 118 4.98 3.88 10.20
C MET A 118 6.05 4.23 11.24
N LEU A 119 6.18 5.53 11.57
CA LEU A 119 7.08 6.00 12.62
C LEU A 119 6.61 5.57 14.02
N ALA A 120 5.30 5.66 14.28
CA ALA A 120 4.72 5.26 15.56
C ALA A 120 4.92 3.75 15.84
N VAL A 121 4.59 2.89 14.88
CA VAL A 121 4.80 1.43 15.02
C VAL A 121 6.29 1.13 15.19
N GLY A 122 7.17 1.80 14.43
CA GLY A 122 8.62 1.67 14.58
C GLY A 122 9.10 2.00 15.98
N ALA A 123 8.62 3.10 16.55
CA ALA A 123 9.01 3.55 17.88
C ALA A 123 8.47 2.63 18.98
N LEU A 124 7.19 2.24 18.89
CA LEU A 124 6.51 1.50 19.97
C LEU A 124 6.89 0.01 20.00
N PHE A 125 7.09 -0.62 18.83
CA PHE A 125 7.25 -2.07 18.75
C PHE A 125 8.63 -2.53 18.26
N TYR A 126 9.41 -1.64 17.65
CA TYR A 126 10.70 -2.01 17.04
C TYR A 126 11.89 -1.20 17.56
N GLY A 127 11.67 -0.29 18.53
CA GLY A 127 12.72 0.54 19.14
C GLY A 127 13.34 1.58 18.18
N GLU A 128 12.69 1.88 17.06
CA GLU A 128 13.18 2.82 16.05
C GLU A 128 12.59 4.22 16.26
N HIS A 129 13.31 5.06 16.98
CA HIS A 129 12.83 6.40 17.30
C HIS A 129 12.85 7.33 16.08
N ALA A 130 11.73 8.03 15.88
CA ALA A 130 11.59 9.02 14.83
C ALA A 130 12.55 10.21 15.04
N SER A 131 13.34 10.54 14.03
CA SER A 131 14.16 11.75 14.05
C SER A 131 13.29 13.01 13.79
N ARG A 132 13.76 14.18 14.27
CA ARG A 132 13.09 15.46 13.98
C ARG A 132 12.90 15.70 12.48
N ARG A 133 13.84 15.25 11.64
CA ARG A 133 13.74 15.34 10.18
C ARG A 133 12.63 14.45 9.61
N GLN A 134 12.49 13.25 10.14
CA GLN A 134 11.37 12.38 9.72
C GLN A 134 10.02 12.96 10.13
N LEU A 135 9.91 13.56 11.32
CA LEU A 135 8.70 14.25 11.74
C LEU A 135 8.39 15.46 10.86
N ALA A 136 9.42 16.28 10.55
CA ALA A 136 9.26 17.40 9.62
C ALA A 136 8.89 16.94 8.21
N GLY A 137 9.52 15.87 7.72
CA GLY A 137 9.18 15.25 6.43
C GLY A 137 7.75 14.72 6.37
N ALA A 138 7.27 14.11 7.45
CA ALA A 138 5.88 13.66 7.56
C ALA A 138 4.90 14.84 7.52
N ALA A 139 5.19 15.92 8.26
CA ALA A 139 4.38 17.15 8.26
C ALA A 139 4.33 17.78 6.85
N LEU A 140 5.49 17.93 6.18
CA LEU A 140 5.54 18.44 4.81
C LEU A 140 4.74 17.56 3.84
N GLY A 141 4.88 16.24 3.93
CA GLY A 141 4.11 15.30 3.10
C GLY A 141 2.60 15.43 3.32
N LEU A 142 2.15 15.55 4.57
CA LEU A 142 0.74 15.75 4.90
C LEU A 142 0.21 17.08 4.35
N VAL A 143 0.98 18.17 4.44
CA VAL A 143 0.61 19.48 3.85
C VAL A 143 0.48 19.34 2.34
N GLY A 144 1.45 18.71 1.67
CA GLY A 144 1.40 18.50 0.22
C GLY A 144 0.18 17.68 -0.21
N VAL A 145 -0.11 16.58 0.48
CA VAL A 145 -1.31 15.78 0.20
C VAL A 145 -2.60 16.57 0.49
N GLY A 146 -2.64 17.32 1.58
CA GLY A 146 -3.76 18.22 1.89
C GLY A 146 -4.04 19.22 0.78
N LEU A 147 -3.00 19.81 0.16
CA LEU A 147 -3.14 20.71 -0.98
C LEU A 147 -3.75 20.04 -2.22
N VAL A 148 -3.34 18.79 -2.54
CA VAL A 148 -3.93 18.02 -3.66
C VAL A 148 -5.41 17.76 -3.39
N ILE A 149 -5.72 17.19 -2.22
CA ILE A 149 -7.07 16.76 -1.84
C ILE A 149 -8.00 17.97 -1.69
N GLY A 150 -7.52 19.04 -1.06
CA GLY A 150 -8.25 20.31 -0.89
C GLY A 150 -8.39 21.10 -2.19
N ARG A 151 -7.81 20.67 -3.30
CA ARG A 151 -7.77 21.39 -4.58
C ARG A 151 -7.25 22.82 -4.44
N GLY A 152 -6.30 23.04 -3.53
CA GLY A 152 -5.76 24.33 -3.18
C GLY A 152 -6.70 25.21 -2.34
N SER A 153 -7.83 24.69 -1.84
CA SER A 153 -8.84 25.42 -1.05
C SER A 153 -8.91 24.87 0.37
N TRP A 154 -8.76 25.77 1.33
CA TRP A 154 -8.95 25.44 2.75
C TRP A 154 -10.40 25.10 3.08
N GLN A 155 -11.36 25.73 2.41
CA GLN A 155 -12.78 25.47 2.60
C GLN A 155 -13.13 24.00 2.31
N THR A 156 -12.52 23.41 1.29
CA THR A 156 -12.71 22.00 0.96
C THR A 156 -12.22 21.10 2.10
N LEU A 157 -11.07 21.41 2.70
CA LEU A 157 -10.53 20.66 3.84
C LEU A 157 -11.36 20.86 5.12
N ALA A 158 -11.88 22.05 5.34
CA ALA A 158 -12.71 22.38 6.50
C ALA A 158 -14.07 21.64 6.50
N GLN A 159 -14.51 21.14 5.34
CA GLN A 159 -15.73 20.34 5.20
C GLN A 159 -15.53 18.86 5.52
N VAL A 160 -14.28 18.42 5.76
CA VAL A 160 -13.98 17.03 6.15
C VAL A 160 -14.64 16.71 7.49
N ARG A 161 -15.52 15.74 7.49
CA ARG A 161 -16.15 15.20 8.70
C ARG A 161 -15.76 13.72 8.83
N PHE A 162 -15.34 13.33 10.03
CA PHE A 162 -15.05 11.93 10.30
C PHE A 162 -16.32 11.11 10.35
N VAL A 163 -16.31 9.98 9.65
CA VAL A 163 -17.41 9.02 9.55
C VAL A 163 -16.91 7.61 9.88
N PRO A 164 -17.80 6.64 10.18
CA PRO A 164 -17.38 5.28 10.55
C PRO A 164 -16.42 4.62 9.55
N GLY A 165 -16.56 4.91 8.25
CA GLY A 165 -15.66 4.41 7.21
C GLY A 165 -14.21 4.84 7.37
N ASP A 166 -13.96 5.98 8.01
CA ASP A 166 -12.60 6.46 8.24
C ASP A 166 -11.82 5.56 9.23
N LEU A 167 -12.53 4.85 10.11
CA LEU A 167 -11.92 3.85 10.98
C LEU A 167 -11.38 2.66 10.19
N TYR A 168 -12.08 2.21 9.14
CA TYR A 168 -11.60 1.11 8.31
C TYR A 168 -10.30 1.47 7.59
N ILE A 169 -10.22 2.66 6.98
CA ILE A 169 -8.96 3.06 6.32
C ILE A 169 -7.84 3.31 7.34
N LEU A 170 -8.14 3.80 8.53
CA LEU A 170 -7.17 3.96 9.60
C LEU A 170 -6.59 2.60 10.02
N LEU A 171 -7.44 1.60 10.24
CA LEU A 171 -7.01 0.23 10.55
C LEU A 171 -6.19 -0.38 9.40
N ALA A 172 -6.56 -0.12 8.14
CA ALA A 172 -5.79 -0.55 6.98
C ALA A 172 -4.38 0.04 6.99
N VAL A 173 -4.24 1.35 7.24
CA VAL A 173 -2.95 2.06 7.26
C VAL A 173 -2.07 1.60 8.42
N ILE A 174 -2.64 1.40 9.60
CA ILE A 174 -1.92 0.83 10.75
C ILE A 174 -1.49 -0.61 10.44
N GLY A 175 -2.37 -1.43 9.87
CA GLY A 175 -2.05 -2.79 9.43
C GLY A 175 -0.91 -2.82 8.42
N TRP A 176 -0.90 -1.88 7.45
CA TRP A 176 0.20 -1.74 6.49
C TRP A 176 1.52 -1.34 7.14
N ALA A 177 1.47 -0.51 8.19
CA ALA A 177 2.67 -0.19 8.96
C ALA A 177 3.24 -1.44 9.64
N PHE A 178 2.42 -2.25 10.29
CA PHE A 178 2.86 -3.53 10.86
C PHE A 178 3.38 -4.50 9.79
N TYR A 179 2.68 -4.65 8.66
CA TYR A 179 3.14 -5.45 7.53
C TYR A 179 4.54 -5.05 7.07
N SER A 180 4.77 -3.76 6.89
CA SER A 180 6.05 -3.23 6.42
C SER A 180 7.18 -3.44 7.43
N TRP A 181 6.89 -3.27 8.73
CA TRP A 181 7.86 -3.56 9.79
C TRP A 181 8.15 -5.06 9.93
N LEU A 182 7.15 -5.92 9.77
CA LEU A 182 7.33 -7.37 9.73
C LEU A 182 8.23 -7.81 8.55
N LEU A 183 8.13 -7.16 7.40
CA LEU A 183 9.03 -7.39 6.27
C LEU A 183 10.47 -6.94 6.59
N ALA A 184 10.64 -5.77 7.21
CA ALA A 184 11.96 -5.21 7.53
C ALA A 184 12.64 -5.93 8.70
N ARG A 185 11.87 -6.35 9.68
CA ARG A 185 12.34 -7.00 10.92
C ARG A 185 11.59 -8.32 11.13
N PRO A 186 11.79 -9.32 10.24
CA PRO A 186 11.13 -10.61 10.38
C PRO A 186 11.57 -11.31 11.67
N PRO A 187 10.80 -12.27 12.22
CA PRO A 187 11.15 -13.02 13.43
C PRO A 187 12.42 -13.87 13.24
N ALA A 188 13.00 -14.35 14.33
CA ALA A 188 14.28 -15.07 14.33
C ALA A 188 14.32 -16.24 13.33
N HIS A 189 13.24 -17.02 13.26
CA HIS A 189 13.12 -18.17 12.35
C HIS A 189 13.06 -17.81 10.86
N MET A 190 13.03 -16.50 10.54
CA MET A 190 13.08 -15.95 9.17
C MET A 190 14.35 -15.11 8.94
N ARG A 191 15.36 -15.21 9.83
CA ARG A 191 16.64 -14.49 9.72
C ARG A 191 17.83 -15.43 9.75
N GLY A 192 18.95 -14.97 9.19
CA GLY A 192 20.25 -15.66 9.22
C GLY A 192 20.13 -17.13 8.79
N ALA A 193 20.76 -18.03 9.52
CA ALA A 193 20.79 -19.47 9.22
C ALA A 193 19.42 -20.18 9.35
N GLN A 194 18.46 -19.58 10.08
CA GLN A 194 17.10 -20.15 10.23
C GLN A 194 16.15 -19.76 9.10
N ARG A 195 16.55 -18.79 8.28
CA ARG A 195 15.75 -18.37 7.12
C ARG A 195 15.74 -19.49 6.09
N PRO A 196 14.56 -19.85 5.53
CA PRO A 196 14.51 -20.77 4.41
C PRO A 196 15.33 -20.23 3.23
N ARG A 197 16.00 -21.11 2.53
CA ARG A 197 16.97 -20.74 1.50
C ARG A 197 16.29 -20.32 0.20
N VAL A 198 16.95 -19.43 -0.54
CA VAL A 198 16.46 -18.94 -1.84
C VAL A 198 16.42 -20.07 -2.88
N ASP A 199 17.43 -20.98 -2.87
CA ASP A 199 17.48 -22.16 -3.75
C ASP A 199 16.36 -23.18 -3.46
N GLU A 200 15.75 -23.11 -2.28
CA GLU A 200 14.57 -23.89 -1.88
C GLU A 200 13.24 -23.21 -2.27
N GLY A 201 13.30 -22.11 -3.05
CA GLY A 201 12.15 -21.37 -3.53
C GLY A 201 11.65 -20.27 -2.59
N TRP A 202 12.36 -20.00 -1.48
CA TRP A 202 12.00 -18.92 -0.53
C TRP A 202 12.65 -17.59 -0.91
N ASP A 203 12.61 -17.29 -2.20
CA ASP A 203 12.90 -15.97 -2.74
C ASP A 203 11.70 -15.01 -2.54
N TRP A 204 11.75 -13.85 -3.21
CA TRP A 204 10.67 -12.89 -3.13
C TRP A 204 9.33 -13.42 -3.65
N ALA A 205 9.35 -14.23 -4.73
CA ALA A 205 8.14 -14.75 -5.36
C ALA A 205 7.51 -15.86 -4.49
N GLY A 206 8.33 -16.74 -3.92
CA GLY A 206 7.88 -17.76 -2.99
C GLY A 206 7.29 -17.16 -1.72
N LEU A 207 7.95 -16.16 -1.12
CA LEU A 207 7.41 -15.48 0.06
C LEU A 207 6.11 -14.75 -0.27
N LEU A 208 6.05 -14.05 -1.41
CA LEU A 208 4.84 -13.35 -1.85
C LEU A 208 3.71 -14.32 -2.16
N LEU A 209 3.99 -15.46 -2.78
CA LEU A 209 3.00 -16.51 -3.03
C LEU A 209 2.41 -17.03 -1.71
N VAL A 210 3.27 -17.46 -0.78
CA VAL A 210 2.80 -18.06 0.47
C VAL A 210 1.98 -17.08 1.30
N GLN A 211 2.43 -15.82 1.44
CA GLN A 211 1.63 -14.80 2.14
C GLN A 211 0.32 -14.49 1.40
N THR A 212 0.30 -14.54 0.06
CA THR A 212 -0.92 -14.34 -0.73
C THR A 212 -1.93 -15.45 -0.45
N LEU A 213 -1.50 -16.72 -0.35
CA LEU A 213 -2.39 -17.84 -0.01
C LEU A 213 -3.03 -17.66 1.38
N PHE A 214 -2.26 -17.22 2.39
CA PHE A 214 -2.84 -16.87 3.69
C PHE A 214 -3.76 -15.65 3.62
N GLY A 215 -3.42 -14.66 2.81
CA GLY A 215 -4.25 -13.46 2.61
C GLY A 215 -5.56 -13.77 1.90
N LEU A 216 -5.57 -14.75 1.01
CA LEU A 216 -6.80 -15.23 0.35
C LEU A 216 -7.82 -15.79 1.35
N LEU A 217 -7.38 -16.40 2.46
CA LEU A 217 -8.31 -16.83 3.52
C LEU A 217 -9.07 -15.64 4.08
N ALA A 218 -8.38 -14.55 4.42
CA ALA A 218 -9.02 -13.34 4.92
C ALA A 218 -9.89 -12.66 3.84
N ALA A 219 -9.39 -12.54 2.60
CA ALA A 219 -10.14 -11.97 1.49
C ALA A 219 -11.41 -12.77 1.20
N SER A 220 -11.37 -14.11 1.29
CA SER A 220 -12.54 -14.97 1.13
C SER A 220 -13.60 -14.72 2.20
N LEU A 221 -13.19 -14.52 3.47
CA LEU A 221 -14.12 -14.20 4.55
C LEU A 221 -14.82 -12.85 4.30
N PHE A 222 -14.09 -11.83 3.89
CA PHE A 222 -14.67 -10.54 3.52
C PHE A 222 -15.65 -10.68 2.36
N THR A 223 -15.26 -11.42 1.31
CA THR A 223 -16.13 -11.66 0.14
C THR A 223 -17.36 -12.48 0.51
N ALA A 224 -17.23 -13.49 1.37
CA ALA A 224 -18.38 -14.25 1.86
C ALA A 224 -19.39 -13.35 2.58
N GLY A 225 -18.90 -12.42 3.41
CA GLY A 225 -19.75 -11.39 4.03
C GLY A 225 -20.44 -10.50 3.00
N GLU A 226 -19.71 -10.03 1.97
CA GLU A 226 -20.25 -9.22 0.88
C GLU A 226 -21.37 -9.96 0.13
N GLN A 227 -21.17 -11.24 -0.18
CA GLN A 227 -22.17 -12.07 -0.87
C GLN A 227 -23.38 -12.36 0.01
N ALA A 228 -23.19 -12.62 1.30
CA ALA A 228 -24.27 -12.82 2.26
C ALA A 228 -25.16 -11.56 2.42
N LEU A 229 -24.61 -10.37 2.18
CA LEU A 229 -25.35 -9.11 2.17
C LEU A 229 -26.01 -8.79 0.82
N GLY A 230 -26.02 -9.73 -0.13
CA GLY A 230 -26.72 -9.59 -1.41
C GLY A 230 -25.95 -8.83 -2.47
N ALA A 231 -24.64 -8.98 -2.51
CA ALA A 231 -23.81 -8.37 -3.55
C ALA A 231 -24.28 -8.73 -4.96
N ALA A 232 -24.23 -7.76 -5.86
CA ALA A 232 -24.63 -7.96 -7.26
C ALA A 232 -23.70 -8.97 -7.98
N PRO A 233 -24.20 -9.73 -8.96
CA PRO A 233 -23.36 -10.63 -9.74
C PRO A 233 -22.35 -9.84 -10.60
N ILE A 234 -21.19 -10.47 -10.86
CA ILE A 234 -20.15 -9.87 -11.70
C ILE A 234 -20.68 -9.70 -13.13
N ARG A 235 -20.51 -8.51 -13.67
CA ARG A 235 -20.77 -8.23 -15.09
C ARG A 235 -19.44 -8.27 -15.86
N TRP A 236 -19.18 -9.41 -16.46
CA TRP A 236 -17.93 -9.60 -17.21
C TRP A 236 -17.87 -8.77 -18.48
N SER A 237 -16.75 -8.13 -18.72
CA SER A 237 -16.39 -7.41 -19.95
C SER A 237 -14.89 -7.48 -20.16
N TRP A 238 -14.41 -7.23 -21.37
CA TRP A 238 -12.98 -7.14 -21.65
C TRP A 238 -12.29 -6.06 -20.82
N GLY A 239 -12.99 -4.99 -20.49
CA GLY A 239 -12.50 -3.96 -19.58
C GLY A 239 -12.26 -4.50 -18.16
N VAL A 240 -13.16 -5.32 -17.62
CA VAL A 240 -12.99 -5.98 -16.31
C VAL A 240 -11.80 -6.93 -16.34
N VAL A 241 -11.63 -7.71 -17.42
CA VAL A 241 -10.48 -8.62 -17.57
C VAL A 241 -9.17 -7.85 -17.62
N ALA A 242 -9.10 -6.79 -18.41
CA ALA A 242 -7.91 -5.92 -18.50
C ALA A 242 -7.58 -5.25 -17.17
N ALA A 243 -8.60 -4.78 -16.47
CA ALA A 243 -8.45 -4.18 -15.15
C ALA A 243 -7.96 -5.20 -14.10
N LEU A 244 -8.51 -6.42 -14.08
CA LEU A 244 -8.03 -7.50 -13.22
C LEU A 244 -6.57 -7.86 -13.54
N ALA A 245 -6.20 -7.95 -14.82
CA ALA A 245 -4.82 -8.19 -15.23
C ALA A 245 -3.88 -7.06 -14.71
N TYR A 246 -4.28 -5.80 -14.87
CA TYR A 246 -3.51 -4.66 -14.36
C TYR A 246 -3.35 -4.68 -12.85
N VAL A 247 -4.44 -4.85 -12.09
CA VAL A 247 -4.37 -4.79 -10.62
C VAL A 247 -3.63 -6.00 -10.04
N SER A 248 -3.68 -7.17 -10.72
CA SER A 248 -2.97 -8.37 -10.28
C SER A 248 -1.48 -8.30 -10.61
N LEU A 249 -1.11 -7.95 -11.84
CA LEU A 249 0.29 -7.89 -12.25
C LEU A 249 0.97 -6.60 -11.77
N GLY A 250 0.41 -5.44 -12.09
CA GLY A 250 1.00 -4.15 -11.78
C GLY A 250 0.92 -3.82 -10.30
N ALA A 251 -0.30 -3.64 -9.79
CA ALA A 251 -0.52 -3.16 -8.43
C ALA A 251 -0.33 -4.24 -7.34
N SER A 252 -0.24 -5.53 -7.69
CA SER A 252 0.06 -6.60 -6.74
C SER A 252 1.47 -7.14 -6.93
N VAL A 253 1.79 -7.84 -8.04
CA VAL A 253 3.10 -8.49 -8.19
C VAL A 253 4.23 -7.46 -8.21
N VAL A 254 4.19 -6.51 -9.16
CA VAL A 254 5.27 -5.54 -9.35
C VAL A 254 5.36 -4.56 -8.18
N ALA A 255 4.23 -3.98 -7.76
CA ALA A 255 4.23 -3.01 -6.67
C ALA A 255 4.70 -3.63 -5.35
N TYR A 256 4.24 -4.83 -4.99
CA TYR A 256 4.70 -5.51 -3.76
C TYR A 256 6.16 -5.94 -3.82
N ARG A 257 6.65 -6.36 -4.99
CA ARG A 257 8.08 -6.62 -5.19
C ARG A 257 8.91 -5.37 -4.96
N CYS A 258 8.53 -4.26 -5.58
CA CYS A 258 9.22 -2.97 -5.42
C CYS A 258 9.10 -2.44 -3.99
N TRP A 259 7.94 -2.56 -3.35
CA TRP A 259 7.75 -2.20 -1.96
C TRP A 259 8.65 -3.00 -1.03
N GLY A 260 8.67 -4.33 -1.18
CA GLY A 260 9.51 -5.21 -0.38
C GLY A 260 11.01 -4.89 -0.52
N LEU A 261 11.48 -4.60 -1.74
CA LEU A 261 12.85 -4.12 -1.97
C LEU A 261 13.10 -2.75 -1.35
N GLY A 262 12.17 -1.80 -1.53
CA GLY A 262 12.24 -0.47 -0.94
C GLY A 262 12.33 -0.52 0.59
N VAL A 263 11.50 -1.36 1.21
CA VAL A 263 11.50 -1.60 2.67
C VAL A 263 12.80 -2.27 3.12
N ALA A 264 13.30 -3.26 2.39
CA ALA A 264 14.54 -3.96 2.73
C ALA A 264 15.77 -3.06 2.61
N GLU A 265 15.85 -2.23 1.56
CA GLU A 265 16.99 -1.37 1.28
C GLU A 265 16.88 0.01 1.98
N GLY A 266 15.70 0.59 2.10
CA GLY A 266 15.45 1.95 2.60
C GLY A 266 14.83 2.02 3.99
N GLY A 267 14.25 0.93 4.43
CA GLY A 267 13.46 0.85 5.65
C GLY A 267 11.99 1.27 5.46
N PRO A 268 11.11 0.83 6.38
CA PRO A 268 9.67 1.07 6.27
C PRO A 268 9.32 2.56 6.31
N ALA A 269 9.98 3.34 7.17
CA ALA A 269 9.75 4.77 7.30
C ALA A 269 10.02 5.49 5.97
N MET A 270 11.17 5.22 5.31
CA MET A 270 11.50 5.84 4.02
C MET A 270 10.46 5.49 2.96
N ALA A 271 10.10 4.20 2.83
CA ALA A 271 9.10 3.74 1.86
C ALA A 271 7.75 4.45 2.06
N SER A 272 7.33 4.69 3.30
CA SER A 272 6.05 5.36 3.59
C SER A 272 6.00 6.82 3.13
N PHE A 273 7.11 7.56 3.14
CA PHE A 273 7.15 8.94 2.61
C PHE A 273 6.88 8.97 1.11
N PHE A 274 7.39 7.99 0.35
CA PHE A 274 7.12 7.88 -1.07
C PHE A 274 5.65 7.57 -1.37
N ASN A 275 4.94 6.91 -0.45
CA ASN A 275 3.51 6.61 -0.64
C ASN A 275 2.65 7.88 -0.76
N ASN A 276 3.09 9.01 -0.21
CA ASN A 276 2.42 10.30 -0.37
C ASN A 276 2.45 10.84 -1.82
N LEU A 277 3.20 10.20 -2.73
CA LEU A 277 3.13 10.47 -4.17
C LEU A 277 1.85 9.90 -4.80
N THR A 278 1.16 8.94 -4.15
CA THR A 278 -0.03 8.27 -4.71
C THR A 278 -1.14 9.25 -5.12
N PRO A 279 -1.56 10.23 -4.28
CA PRO A 279 -2.59 11.19 -4.68
C PRO A 279 -2.15 12.08 -5.85
N LEU A 280 -0.87 12.43 -5.90
CA LEU A 280 -0.31 13.21 -6.99
C LEU A 280 -0.35 12.42 -8.32
N PHE A 281 0.12 11.17 -8.30
CA PHE A 281 0.04 10.31 -9.47
C PHE A 281 -1.41 10.04 -9.89
N ALA A 282 -2.33 9.88 -8.93
CA ALA A 282 -3.75 9.73 -9.23
C ALA A 282 -4.32 10.97 -9.94
N ALA A 283 -3.93 12.18 -9.51
CA ALA A 283 -4.32 13.43 -10.16
C ALA A 283 -3.74 13.52 -11.58
N LEU A 284 -2.45 13.19 -11.77
CA LEU A 284 -1.80 13.20 -13.08
C LEU A 284 -2.40 12.16 -14.05
N LEU A 285 -2.67 10.95 -13.58
CA LEU A 285 -3.31 9.91 -14.39
C LEU A 285 -4.75 10.29 -14.74
N SER A 286 -5.51 10.88 -13.81
CA SER A 286 -6.85 11.40 -14.11
C SER A 286 -6.80 12.53 -15.13
N ALA A 287 -5.83 13.44 -15.03
CA ALA A 287 -5.62 14.50 -16.03
C ALA A 287 -5.33 13.93 -17.42
N ALA A 288 -4.45 12.93 -17.50
CA ALA A 288 -4.09 12.30 -18.77
C ALA A 288 -5.26 11.51 -19.41
N VAL A 289 -6.10 10.86 -18.59
CA VAL A 289 -7.22 10.04 -19.07
C VAL A 289 -8.47 10.88 -19.33
N LEU A 290 -8.73 11.90 -18.49
CA LEU A 290 -9.93 12.73 -18.57
C LEU A 290 -9.71 14.07 -19.26
N GLY A 291 -8.48 14.39 -19.69
CA GLY A 291 -8.14 15.65 -20.33
C GLY A 291 -8.15 16.87 -19.38
N GLU A 292 -8.13 16.63 -18.07
CA GLU A 292 -8.10 17.71 -17.09
C GLU A 292 -6.71 18.34 -17.02
N MET A 293 -6.62 19.68 -17.14
CA MET A 293 -5.31 20.37 -17.05
C MET A 293 -4.83 20.42 -15.58
N PRO A 294 -3.54 20.08 -15.32
CA PRO A 294 -2.94 20.25 -14.00
C PRO A 294 -3.02 21.71 -13.55
N ARG A 295 -3.48 21.93 -12.32
CA ARG A 295 -3.60 23.28 -11.73
C ARG A 295 -2.34 23.63 -10.93
N PRO A 296 -2.04 24.93 -10.69
CA PRO A 296 -0.83 25.38 -9.97
C PRO A 296 -0.62 24.72 -8.60
N TYR A 297 -1.71 24.41 -7.87
CA TYR A 297 -1.60 23.76 -6.56
C TYR A 297 -0.98 22.35 -6.64
N HIS A 298 -1.07 21.65 -7.79
CA HIS A 298 -0.40 20.36 -7.96
C HIS A 298 1.13 20.52 -7.95
N GLY A 299 1.65 21.60 -8.56
CA GLY A 299 3.09 21.90 -8.52
C GLY A 299 3.58 22.24 -7.11
N VAL A 300 2.81 23.03 -6.36
CA VAL A 300 3.12 23.35 -4.95
C VAL A 300 3.07 22.09 -4.08
N ALA A 301 2.04 21.28 -4.23
CA ALA A 301 1.90 20.00 -3.52
C ALA A 301 3.07 19.05 -3.81
N PHE A 302 3.48 18.96 -5.08
CA PHE A 302 4.66 18.16 -5.48
C PHE A 302 5.92 18.64 -4.75
N ALA A 303 6.15 19.96 -4.69
CA ALA A 303 7.30 20.51 -3.98
C ALA A 303 7.29 20.15 -2.48
N PHE A 304 6.12 20.22 -1.81
CA PHE A 304 5.98 19.80 -0.41
C PHE A 304 6.22 18.31 -0.22
N ILE A 305 5.68 17.44 -1.06
CA ILE A 305 5.84 15.98 -0.95
C ILE A 305 7.30 15.58 -1.20
N VAL A 306 7.90 16.08 -2.28
CA VAL A 306 9.31 15.80 -2.60
C VAL A 306 10.25 16.41 -1.57
N GLY A 307 9.96 17.63 -1.09
CA GLY A 307 10.67 18.25 0.01
C GLY A 307 10.60 17.43 1.29
N GLY A 308 9.43 16.87 1.62
CA GLY A 308 9.25 15.96 2.74
C GLY A 308 10.08 14.68 2.61
N ILE A 309 10.11 14.07 1.42
CA ILE A 309 10.97 12.91 1.12
C ILE A 309 12.45 13.31 1.28
N ALA A 310 12.87 14.42 0.71
CA ALA A 310 14.26 14.88 0.79
C ALA A 310 14.69 15.14 2.24
N VAL A 311 13.90 15.90 3.01
CA VAL A 311 14.18 16.20 4.42
C VAL A 311 14.25 14.93 5.27
N SER A 312 13.33 13.99 5.08
CA SER A 312 13.32 12.71 5.80
C SER A 312 14.54 11.83 5.45
N SER A 313 15.09 11.97 4.23
CA SER A 313 16.23 11.20 3.71
C SER A 313 17.59 11.71 4.16
N LEU A 314 17.68 12.94 4.65
CA LEU A 314 18.95 13.54 5.08
C LEU A 314 19.49 12.82 6.31
N ARG A 315 20.73 12.31 6.22
CA ARG A 315 21.41 11.65 7.34
C ARG A 315 21.80 12.65 8.44
N ARG A 316 21.75 12.19 9.70
CA ARG A 316 22.64 12.74 10.74
C ARG A 316 24.08 12.39 10.34
N PRO A 317 25.04 13.35 10.42
CA PRO A 317 26.45 12.99 10.49
C PRO A 317 26.62 11.97 11.65
N PRO A 318 27.51 10.96 11.51
CA PRO A 318 27.82 10.11 12.65
C PRO A 318 28.24 11.03 13.81
N ALA A 319 27.63 10.82 14.99
CA ALA A 319 28.09 11.51 16.19
C ALA A 319 29.59 11.20 16.32
N ILE A 320 30.42 12.24 16.31
CA ILE A 320 31.84 12.10 16.59
C ILE A 320 31.89 11.51 18.00
N GLN A 321 32.19 10.20 18.12
CA GLN A 321 32.57 9.62 19.40
C GLN A 321 33.76 10.42 19.88
N LYS A 322 33.55 11.30 20.87
CA LYS A 322 34.63 11.88 21.64
C LYS A 322 35.38 10.70 22.22
N VAL A 323 36.56 10.43 21.69
CA VAL A 323 37.53 9.52 22.32
C VAL A 323 37.76 10.11 23.72
N PRO A 324 37.55 9.35 24.81
CA PRO A 324 37.98 9.83 26.14
C PRO A 324 39.49 9.98 26.09
N GLY A 325 39.94 11.20 26.41
CA GLY A 325 41.39 11.49 26.58
C GLY A 325 41.94 10.88 27.88
#